data_44750318da3c744ef0ea7e490dbb6492
#
_entry.id   44750318da3c744ef0ea7e490dbb6492
#
_cell.length_a   1.000
_cell.length_b   1.000
_cell.length_c   1.000
_cell.angle_alpha   90.00
_cell.angle_beta   90.00
_cell.angle_gamma   90.00
#
_symmetry.space_group_name_H-M   'P 1'
#
loop_
_entity.id
_entity.type
_entity.pdbx_description
1 polymer ?
#
loop_
_entity_poly.entity_id
_entity_poly.type
_entity_poly.pdbx_seq_one_letter_code
_entity_poly.pdbx_strand_id
1 'polypeptide(L)'
;MPSASCVLRPEQITIAPHGEQSVVRCRRTRRTLILGAKETRLVERCSVPCHIDDLKSAVQEDFSGRDVEKIVVLLRDLGVLRGNNERTARQRPWSFRIVTIPLSGAVRHPRTLRVLADAISIAGIVSTALCAWLIFHHTPQVITSLLNQDYLSGSSLLTYLLAIVIIGFFHESSHAVTIQARGGHVFETGFFLMFLIPAFYVDATGISMIRTKLGRIQAWCAGLCIQAVLLLVFLLVLVGAPAAPEWLHGFALLASCVDVAMVLANLIPIIRLDGYRVFCELVGVEDLINLGLPVLTNRPVPGSPSAVQRILAGFFAAVTILLVPCLIITAASFALPGWTGIPLETLGRIMTILMATGSAVMLLTQLVLRIRRASRHA
;
A
#
# COMPACT_ATOMS: atom_id res chain seq x y z
N MET A 1 -34.25 -3.69 26.86
CA MET A 1 -33.09 -3.81 25.98
C MET A 1 -32.37 -5.09 26.35
N PRO A 2 -32.07 -6.03 25.47
CA PRO A 2 -31.40 -7.28 25.86
C PRO A 2 -29.98 -6.94 26.35
N SER A 3 -29.62 -7.45 27.51
CA SER A 3 -28.27 -7.39 28.08
C SER A 3 -27.30 -8.04 27.13
N ALA A 4 -26.59 -7.25 26.38
CA ALA A 4 -25.67 -7.78 25.37
C ALA A 4 -24.35 -8.12 26.08
N SER A 5 -24.05 -9.42 26.21
CA SER A 5 -22.74 -9.89 26.66
C SER A 5 -21.64 -9.35 25.71
N CYS A 6 -20.68 -8.63 26.27
CA CYS A 6 -19.50 -8.21 25.55
C CYS A 6 -18.55 -9.41 25.44
N VAL A 7 -18.36 -9.93 24.23
CA VAL A 7 -17.41 -11.02 23.97
C VAL A 7 -16.36 -10.51 23.02
N LEU A 8 -15.13 -10.35 23.50
CA LEU A 8 -13.96 -10.12 22.67
C LEU A 8 -13.61 -11.45 21.98
N ARG A 9 -13.32 -11.41 20.68
CA ARG A 9 -12.79 -12.58 19.96
C ARG A 9 -11.27 -12.46 19.85
N PRO A 10 -10.50 -13.02 20.81
CA PRO A 10 -9.03 -12.78 20.88
C PRO A 10 -8.28 -13.26 19.63
N GLU A 11 -8.81 -14.25 18.94
CA GLU A 11 -8.20 -14.75 17.69
C GLU A 11 -8.32 -13.77 16.51
N GLN A 12 -9.17 -12.76 16.62
CA GLN A 12 -9.43 -11.78 15.58
C GLN A 12 -8.75 -10.44 15.83
N ILE A 13 -8.12 -10.26 16.96
CA ILE A 13 -7.41 -9.03 17.29
C ILE A 13 -5.93 -9.28 17.52
N THR A 14 -5.14 -8.27 17.20
CA THR A 14 -3.73 -8.16 17.56
C THR A 14 -3.56 -6.87 18.31
N ILE A 15 -2.97 -6.93 19.50
CA ILE A 15 -2.63 -5.78 20.33
C ILE A 15 -1.11 -5.61 20.24
N ALA A 16 -0.64 -4.45 19.82
CA ALA A 16 0.77 -4.12 19.74
C ALA A 16 1.05 -2.88 20.60
N PRO A 17 2.04 -2.92 21.52
CA PRO A 17 2.38 -1.77 22.34
C PRO A 17 3.01 -0.67 21.45
N HIS A 18 2.67 0.58 21.72
CA HIS A 18 3.17 1.76 21.04
C HIS A 18 3.45 2.91 22.01
N GLY A 19 4.58 2.86 22.70
CA GLY A 19 4.91 3.79 23.78
C GLY A 19 3.93 3.67 24.94
N GLU A 20 3.23 4.76 25.29
CA GLU A 20 2.17 4.78 26.30
C GLU A 20 0.79 4.36 25.77
N GLN A 21 0.69 4.09 24.48
CA GLN A 21 -0.51 3.68 23.77
C GLN A 21 -0.38 2.24 23.29
N SER A 22 -1.49 1.66 22.89
CA SER A 22 -1.53 0.36 22.23
C SER A 22 -2.30 0.45 20.93
N VAL A 23 -1.86 -0.32 19.96
CA VAL A 23 -2.57 -0.45 18.69
C VAL A 23 -3.33 -1.76 18.71
N VAL A 24 -4.64 -1.67 18.59
CA VAL A 24 -5.52 -2.82 18.48
C VAL A 24 -5.97 -2.95 17.04
N ARG A 25 -5.69 -4.09 16.44
CA ARG A 25 -6.11 -4.42 15.09
C ARG A 25 -7.04 -5.60 15.08
N CYS A 26 -8.18 -5.46 14.45
CA CYS A 26 -9.06 -6.56 14.13
C CYS A 26 -8.57 -7.29 12.87
N ARG A 27 -8.20 -8.56 12.98
CA ARG A 27 -7.72 -9.38 11.84
C ARG A 27 -8.81 -9.55 10.77
N ARG A 28 -10.07 -9.65 11.17
CA ARG A 28 -11.19 -9.87 10.27
C ARG A 28 -11.58 -8.63 9.48
N THR A 29 -11.71 -7.48 10.16
CA THR A 29 -12.12 -6.21 9.52
C THR A 29 -10.94 -5.39 9.01
N ARG A 30 -9.70 -5.72 9.45
CA ARG A 30 -8.44 -5.00 9.19
C ARG A 30 -8.45 -3.55 9.63
N ARG A 31 -9.36 -3.21 10.51
CA ARG A 31 -9.41 -1.89 11.11
C ARG A 31 -8.45 -1.84 12.27
N THR A 32 -7.77 -0.70 12.39
CA THR A 32 -6.78 -0.43 13.43
C THR A 32 -7.29 0.72 14.28
N LEU A 33 -7.12 0.58 15.59
CA LEU A 33 -7.38 1.61 16.59
C LEU A 33 -6.12 1.87 17.38
N ILE A 34 -5.87 3.12 17.68
CA ILE A 34 -4.86 3.52 18.67
C ILE A 34 -5.61 3.82 19.95
N LEU A 35 -5.29 3.09 20.99
CA LEU A 35 -5.92 3.18 22.31
C LEU A 35 -4.91 3.69 23.34
N GLY A 36 -5.35 4.52 24.24
CA GLY A 36 -4.59 4.87 25.45
C GLY A 36 -4.45 3.69 26.40
N ALA A 37 -3.62 3.83 27.42
CA ALA A 37 -3.41 2.78 28.41
C ALA A 37 -4.69 2.34 29.11
N LYS A 38 -5.63 3.27 29.36
CA LYS A 38 -6.92 2.99 29.98
C LYS A 38 -7.84 2.19 29.07
N GLU A 39 -7.98 2.62 27.81
CA GLU A 39 -8.80 1.94 26.81
C GLU A 39 -8.23 0.55 26.47
N THR A 40 -6.91 0.41 26.47
CA THR A 40 -6.25 -0.89 26.27
C THR A 40 -6.63 -1.87 27.37
N ARG A 41 -6.58 -1.45 28.63
CA ARG A 41 -7.01 -2.28 29.76
C ARG A 41 -8.47 -2.70 29.65
N LEU A 42 -9.34 -1.81 29.15
CA LEU A 42 -10.74 -2.13 28.90
C LEU A 42 -10.87 -3.22 27.83
N VAL A 43 -10.13 -3.10 26.71
CA VAL A 43 -10.14 -4.10 25.63
C VAL A 43 -9.57 -5.45 26.11
N GLU A 44 -8.52 -5.45 26.90
CA GLU A 44 -7.94 -6.67 27.49
C GLU A 44 -8.93 -7.37 28.44
N ARG A 45 -9.69 -6.61 29.22
CA ARG A 45 -10.75 -7.18 30.07
C ARG A 45 -11.90 -7.79 29.27
N CYS A 46 -12.20 -7.26 28.11
CA CYS A 46 -13.15 -7.87 27.17
C CYS A 46 -12.62 -9.15 26.50
N SER A 47 -11.41 -9.60 26.78
CA SER A 47 -10.88 -10.87 26.26
C SER A 47 -11.59 -12.11 26.83
N VAL A 48 -12.27 -11.95 27.94
CA VAL A 48 -13.14 -12.95 28.55
C VAL A 48 -14.60 -12.52 28.37
N PRO A 49 -15.54 -13.46 28.12
CA PRO A 49 -16.96 -13.13 28.05
C PRO A 49 -17.42 -12.41 29.31
N CYS A 50 -17.92 -11.19 29.19
CA CYS A 50 -18.39 -10.39 30.30
C CYS A 50 -19.66 -9.61 29.95
N HIS A 51 -20.48 -9.30 30.97
CA HIS A 51 -21.59 -8.37 30.79
C HIS A 51 -21.11 -6.93 30.79
N ILE A 52 -21.83 -6.06 30.10
CA ILE A 52 -21.47 -4.65 29.98
C ILE A 52 -21.48 -3.96 31.36
N ASP A 53 -22.37 -4.41 32.27
CA ASP A 53 -22.49 -3.85 33.63
C ASP A 53 -21.31 -4.28 34.50
N ASP A 54 -20.82 -5.52 34.35
CA ASP A 54 -19.60 -5.99 35.01
C ASP A 54 -18.38 -5.23 34.51
N LEU A 55 -18.34 -4.95 33.19
CA LEU A 55 -17.28 -4.14 32.60
C LEU A 55 -17.31 -2.69 33.14
N LYS A 56 -18.51 -2.07 33.22
CA LYS A 56 -18.66 -0.73 33.77
C LYS A 56 -18.18 -0.67 35.23
N SER A 57 -18.53 -1.67 36.03
CA SER A 57 -18.11 -1.76 37.43
C SER A 57 -16.59 -1.93 37.55
N ALA A 58 -15.99 -2.73 36.66
CA ALA A 58 -14.56 -3.03 36.70
C ALA A 58 -13.66 -1.86 36.24
N VAL A 59 -14.19 -0.90 35.50
CA VAL A 59 -13.45 0.26 34.96
C VAL A 59 -14.01 1.61 35.39
N GLN A 60 -14.87 1.63 36.43
CA GLN A 60 -15.53 2.84 36.95
C GLN A 60 -14.55 3.92 37.43
N GLU A 61 -13.33 3.53 37.84
CA GLU A 61 -12.28 4.47 38.23
C GLU A 61 -11.68 5.22 37.05
N ASP A 62 -11.68 4.61 35.85
CA ASP A 62 -11.04 5.14 34.65
C ASP A 62 -12.06 5.82 33.71
N PHE A 63 -13.34 5.38 33.71
CA PHE A 63 -14.36 5.80 32.74
C PHE A 63 -15.73 5.98 33.36
N SER A 64 -16.48 6.96 32.85
CA SER A 64 -17.92 7.03 33.13
C SER A 64 -18.67 5.90 32.39
N GLY A 65 -19.81 5.47 32.95
CA GLY A 65 -20.60 4.42 32.30
C GLY A 65 -21.03 4.76 30.87
N ARG A 66 -21.23 6.06 30.55
CA ARG A 66 -21.53 6.53 29.17
C ARG A 66 -20.32 6.40 28.22
N ASP A 67 -19.12 6.61 28.72
CA ASP A 67 -17.91 6.49 27.90
C ASP A 67 -17.60 5.02 27.59
N VAL A 68 -17.80 4.12 28.55
CA VAL A 68 -17.74 2.67 28.36
C VAL A 68 -18.69 2.23 27.23
N GLU A 69 -19.94 2.72 27.26
CA GLU A 69 -20.92 2.41 26.19
C GLU A 69 -20.46 2.89 24.80
N LYS A 70 -19.94 4.11 24.72
CA LYS A 70 -19.39 4.64 23.45
C LYS A 70 -18.24 3.79 22.92
N ILE A 71 -17.30 3.43 23.81
CA ILE A 71 -16.15 2.58 23.45
C ILE A 71 -16.64 1.19 23.00
N VAL A 72 -17.58 0.58 23.70
CA VAL A 72 -18.16 -0.72 23.35
C VAL A 72 -18.87 -0.67 21.99
N VAL A 73 -19.63 0.39 21.69
CA VAL A 73 -20.25 0.60 20.38
C VAL A 73 -19.17 0.69 19.29
N LEU A 74 -18.13 1.50 19.51
CA LEU A 74 -17.01 1.65 18.60
C LEU A 74 -16.29 0.31 18.36
N LEU A 75 -16.02 -0.46 19.39
CA LEU A 75 -15.38 -1.78 19.30
C LEU A 75 -16.26 -2.81 18.55
N ARG A 76 -17.60 -2.71 18.68
CA ARG A 76 -18.54 -3.52 17.89
C ARG A 76 -18.54 -3.13 16.41
N ASP A 77 -18.58 -1.83 16.10
CA ASP A 77 -18.54 -1.32 14.72
C ASP A 77 -17.24 -1.68 14.00
N LEU A 78 -16.17 -1.82 14.76
CA LEU A 78 -14.87 -2.26 14.28
C LEU A 78 -14.75 -3.79 14.16
N GLY A 79 -15.73 -4.53 14.68
CA GLY A 79 -15.74 -5.99 14.69
C GLY A 79 -14.77 -6.62 15.69
N VAL A 80 -14.29 -5.84 16.67
CA VAL A 80 -13.47 -6.33 17.79
C VAL A 80 -14.34 -7.07 18.80
N LEU A 81 -15.57 -6.59 18.99
CA LEU A 81 -16.58 -7.24 19.82
C LEU A 81 -17.65 -7.90 18.94
N ARG A 82 -18.20 -9.01 19.42
CA ARG A 82 -19.30 -9.72 18.73
C ARG A 82 -20.54 -8.85 18.71
N GLY A 83 -21.08 -8.57 17.53
CA GLY A 83 -22.30 -7.80 17.31
C GLY A 83 -23.16 -8.41 16.21
N ASN A 84 -24.46 -8.04 16.17
CA ASN A 84 -25.40 -8.54 15.17
C ASN A 84 -25.11 -8.07 13.73
N ASN A 85 -24.29 -7.03 13.55
CA ASN A 85 -23.91 -6.49 12.25
C ASN A 85 -22.42 -6.79 11.94
N GLU A 86 -22.15 -8.04 11.65
CA GLU A 86 -20.79 -8.46 11.26
C GLU A 86 -20.47 -8.06 9.83
N ARG A 87 -19.97 -6.84 9.64
CA ARG A 87 -19.36 -6.44 8.37
C ARG A 87 -17.97 -7.10 8.25
N THR A 88 -17.91 -8.26 7.60
CA THR A 88 -16.62 -8.84 7.20
C THR A 88 -15.89 -7.88 6.26
N ALA A 89 -14.56 -7.79 6.40
CA ALA A 89 -13.76 -7.12 5.40
C ALA A 89 -14.02 -7.81 4.05
N ARG A 90 -14.69 -7.09 3.15
CA ARG A 90 -15.05 -7.63 1.84
C ARG A 90 -13.77 -7.88 1.09
N GLN A 91 -13.42 -9.13 0.86
CA GLN A 91 -12.31 -9.48 -0.04
C GLN A 91 -12.58 -8.81 -1.38
N ARG A 92 -11.58 -8.18 -1.94
CA ARG A 92 -11.69 -7.58 -3.27
C ARG A 92 -11.83 -8.72 -4.27
N PRO A 93 -12.86 -8.76 -5.13
CA PRO A 93 -13.13 -9.91 -6.00
C PRO A 93 -12.01 -10.21 -7.02
N TRP A 94 -11.06 -9.29 -7.20
CA TRP A 94 -9.95 -9.41 -8.16
C TRP A 94 -8.59 -9.74 -7.51
N SER A 95 -8.54 -9.98 -6.19
CA SER A 95 -7.30 -10.36 -5.50
C SER A 95 -7.50 -11.66 -4.74
N PHE A 96 -6.70 -12.67 -5.09
CA PHE A 96 -6.66 -13.96 -4.40
C PHE A 96 -5.40 -14.02 -3.55
N ARG A 97 -5.56 -14.06 -2.23
CA ARG A 97 -4.44 -14.24 -1.32
C ARG A 97 -4.04 -15.69 -1.30
N ILE A 98 -2.76 -15.94 -1.60
CA ILE A 98 -2.18 -17.29 -1.60
C ILE A 98 -1.56 -17.58 -0.24
N VAL A 99 -0.76 -16.64 0.26
CA VAL A 99 -0.05 -16.78 1.54
C VAL A 99 -0.21 -15.50 2.34
N THR A 100 -0.50 -15.64 3.62
CA THR A 100 -0.48 -14.52 4.58
C THR A 100 0.32 -14.96 5.79
N ILE A 101 1.39 -14.26 6.09
CA ILE A 101 2.26 -14.53 7.22
C ILE A 101 1.97 -13.46 8.27
N PRO A 102 1.39 -13.82 9.43
CA PRO A 102 1.23 -12.89 10.53
C PRO A 102 2.59 -12.60 11.15
N LEU A 103 2.98 -11.35 11.20
CA LEU A 103 4.19 -10.91 11.89
C LEU A 103 3.79 -10.44 13.29
N SER A 104 3.66 -11.38 14.20
CA SER A 104 3.40 -11.08 15.61
C SER A 104 4.70 -11.20 16.39
N GLY A 105 5.27 -10.09 16.81
CA GLY A 105 6.43 -10.11 17.69
C GLY A 105 7.18 -8.78 17.73
N ALA A 106 7.68 -8.44 18.90
CA ALA A 106 8.62 -7.33 19.05
C ALA A 106 9.91 -7.62 18.28
N VAL A 107 10.38 -6.64 17.56
CA VAL A 107 11.63 -6.72 16.82
C VAL A 107 12.77 -7.01 17.76
N ARG A 108 13.46 -8.16 17.60
CA ARG A 108 14.57 -8.57 18.47
C ARG A 108 15.79 -7.63 18.42
N HIS A 109 15.99 -6.93 17.29
CA HIS A 109 17.16 -6.07 17.07
C HIS A 109 16.78 -4.70 16.46
N PRO A 110 16.23 -3.77 17.25
CA PRO A 110 15.77 -2.48 16.72
C PRO A 110 16.91 -1.58 16.18
N ARG A 111 18.13 -1.72 16.72
CA ARG A 111 19.31 -0.96 16.22
C ARG A 111 19.71 -1.43 14.82
N THR A 112 19.79 -2.73 14.58
CA THR A 112 20.14 -3.31 13.27
C THR A 112 19.13 -2.89 12.21
N LEU A 113 17.84 -2.92 12.52
CA LEU A 113 16.81 -2.47 11.57
C LEU A 113 16.92 -0.98 11.26
N ARG A 114 17.25 -0.13 12.22
CA ARG A 114 17.49 1.29 11.97
C ARG A 114 18.64 1.52 11.02
N VAL A 115 19.77 0.87 11.26
CA VAL A 115 20.94 0.94 10.37
C VAL A 115 20.56 0.48 8.96
N LEU A 116 19.82 -0.62 8.84
CA LEU A 116 19.38 -1.13 7.54
C LEU A 116 18.42 -0.18 6.83
N ALA A 117 17.47 0.40 7.54
CA ALA A 117 16.53 1.39 6.97
C ALA A 117 17.24 2.66 6.50
N ASP A 118 18.23 3.12 7.27
CA ASP A 118 19.06 4.28 6.88
C ASP A 118 19.95 3.93 5.68
N ALA A 119 20.55 2.75 5.67
CA ALA A 119 21.34 2.26 4.55
C ALA A 119 20.50 2.15 3.26
N ILE A 120 19.28 1.61 3.32
CA ILE A 120 18.35 1.56 2.18
C ILE A 120 18.09 2.97 1.65
N SER A 121 17.82 3.93 2.54
CA SER A 121 17.52 5.31 2.14
C SER A 121 18.72 6.00 1.49
N ILE A 122 19.90 5.89 2.10
CA ILE A 122 21.13 6.49 1.58
C ILE A 122 21.51 5.81 0.24
N ALA A 123 21.50 4.47 0.20
CA ALA A 123 21.79 3.73 -1.02
C ALA A 123 20.81 4.10 -2.15
N GLY A 124 19.51 4.24 -1.84
CA GLY A 124 18.51 4.66 -2.81
C GLY A 124 18.79 6.04 -3.39
N ILE A 125 19.13 7.04 -2.56
CA ILE A 125 19.47 8.39 -3.02
C ILE A 125 20.71 8.36 -3.90
N VAL A 126 21.77 7.67 -3.45
CA VAL A 126 23.02 7.54 -4.21
C VAL A 126 22.77 6.81 -5.54
N SER A 127 22.02 5.72 -5.50
CA SER A 127 21.67 4.94 -6.71
C SER A 127 20.86 5.77 -7.70
N THR A 128 19.92 6.60 -7.23
CA THR A 128 19.15 7.50 -8.12
C THR A 128 20.08 8.46 -8.86
N ALA A 129 21.05 9.06 -8.17
CA ALA A 129 22.03 9.96 -8.78
C ALA A 129 22.93 9.20 -9.77
N LEU A 130 23.39 7.99 -9.42
CA LEU A 130 24.21 7.16 -10.28
C LEU A 130 23.43 6.64 -11.51
N CYS A 131 22.17 6.25 -11.35
CA CYS A 131 21.30 5.89 -12.49
C CYS A 131 21.14 7.05 -13.47
N ALA A 132 20.86 8.26 -12.96
CA ALA A 132 20.76 9.45 -13.79
C ALA A 132 22.07 9.74 -14.53
N TRP A 133 23.20 9.62 -13.84
CA TRP A 133 24.53 9.79 -14.42
C TRP A 133 24.81 8.73 -15.49
N LEU A 134 24.58 7.45 -15.22
CA LEU A 134 24.77 6.36 -16.19
C LEU A 134 23.91 6.56 -17.43
N ILE A 135 22.62 6.86 -17.25
CA ILE A 135 21.71 7.09 -18.37
C ILE A 135 22.21 8.27 -19.21
N PHE A 136 22.63 9.37 -18.58
CA PHE A 136 23.12 10.55 -19.29
C PHE A 136 24.41 10.27 -20.08
N HIS A 137 25.39 9.57 -19.49
CA HIS A 137 26.66 9.29 -20.14
C HIS A 137 26.63 8.13 -21.14
N HIS A 138 25.73 7.16 -20.93
CA HIS A 138 25.58 5.96 -21.75
C HIS A 138 24.26 5.93 -22.54
N THR A 139 23.66 7.10 -22.77
CA THR A 139 22.39 7.19 -23.53
C THR A 139 22.38 6.40 -24.84
N PRO A 140 23.43 6.46 -25.69
CA PRO A 140 23.43 5.67 -26.93
C PRO A 140 23.37 4.16 -26.69
N GLN A 141 24.13 3.64 -25.72
CA GLN A 141 24.16 2.20 -25.38
C GLN A 141 22.81 1.75 -24.80
N VAL A 142 22.22 2.55 -23.90
CA VAL A 142 20.90 2.26 -23.31
C VAL A 142 19.83 2.24 -24.41
N ILE A 143 19.83 3.24 -25.32
CA ILE A 143 18.88 3.30 -26.44
C ILE A 143 19.10 2.10 -27.37
N THR A 144 20.36 1.77 -27.72
CA THR A 144 20.67 0.62 -28.56
C THR A 144 20.15 -0.67 -27.95
N SER A 145 20.35 -0.86 -26.64
CA SER A 145 19.81 -2.02 -25.92
C SER A 145 18.27 -2.05 -25.94
N LEU A 146 17.61 -0.90 -25.76
CA LEU A 146 16.14 -0.80 -25.82
C LEU A 146 15.58 -1.09 -27.22
N LEU A 147 16.33 -0.71 -28.29
CA LEU A 147 15.94 -0.93 -29.67
C LEU A 147 16.31 -2.33 -30.17
N ASN A 148 17.18 -3.04 -29.47
CA ASN A 148 17.56 -4.40 -29.84
C ASN A 148 16.44 -5.38 -29.49
N GLN A 149 15.62 -5.70 -30.51
CA GLN A 149 14.48 -6.60 -30.33
C GLN A 149 14.90 -8.04 -29.98
N ASP A 150 16.14 -8.44 -30.26
CA ASP A 150 16.61 -9.79 -29.93
C ASP A 150 16.66 -10.03 -28.41
N TYR A 151 17.02 -9.03 -27.63
CA TYR A 151 16.98 -9.13 -26.17
C TYR A 151 15.56 -9.27 -25.61
N LEU A 152 14.59 -8.65 -26.25
CA LEU A 152 13.19 -8.71 -25.84
C LEU A 152 12.47 -9.92 -26.43
N SER A 153 12.83 -10.36 -27.63
CA SER A 153 12.23 -11.51 -28.30
C SER A 153 12.53 -12.84 -27.59
N GLY A 154 13.70 -12.94 -26.94
CA GLY A 154 14.08 -14.07 -26.09
C GLY A 154 13.45 -14.06 -24.69
N SER A 155 12.81 -12.95 -24.27
CA SER A 155 12.22 -12.85 -22.94
C SER A 155 10.87 -13.58 -22.88
N SER A 156 10.82 -14.63 -22.07
CA SER A 156 9.61 -15.40 -21.82
C SER A 156 8.70 -14.69 -20.80
N LEU A 157 7.40 -15.06 -20.77
CA LEU A 157 6.49 -14.67 -19.70
C LEU A 157 7.09 -14.96 -18.32
N LEU A 158 7.81 -16.05 -18.19
CA LEU A 158 8.48 -16.45 -16.94
C LEU A 158 9.54 -15.41 -16.52
N THR A 159 10.33 -14.90 -17.45
CA THR A 159 11.34 -13.86 -17.21
C THR A 159 10.68 -12.57 -16.69
N TYR A 160 9.57 -12.18 -17.31
CA TYR A 160 8.79 -11.02 -16.89
C TYR A 160 8.20 -11.19 -15.48
N LEU A 161 7.59 -12.36 -15.22
CA LEU A 161 7.05 -12.67 -13.90
C LEU A 161 8.14 -12.72 -12.83
N LEU A 162 9.32 -13.25 -13.17
CA LEU A 162 10.47 -13.28 -12.28
C LEU A 162 10.95 -11.87 -11.91
N ALA A 163 11.04 -10.97 -12.90
CA ALA A 163 11.38 -9.57 -12.64
C ALA A 163 10.38 -8.90 -11.67
N ILE A 164 9.07 -9.05 -11.92
CA ILE A 164 8.02 -8.52 -11.02
C ILE A 164 8.16 -9.10 -9.61
N VAL A 165 8.38 -10.41 -9.49
CA VAL A 165 8.52 -11.07 -8.19
C VAL A 165 9.74 -10.57 -7.44
N ILE A 166 10.90 -10.45 -8.10
CA ILE A 166 12.13 -9.95 -7.46
C ILE A 166 11.93 -8.49 -7.02
N ILE A 167 11.52 -7.62 -7.93
CA ILE A 167 11.35 -6.19 -7.64
C ILE A 167 10.30 -6.00 -6.54
N GLY A 168 9.14 -6.65 -6.67
CA GLY A 168 8.07 -6.55 -5.68
C GLY A 168 8.46 -7.09 -4.29
N PHE A 169 9.21 -8.19 -4.23
CA PHE A 169 9.71 -8.73 -2.96
C PHE A 169 10.61 -7.73 -2.22
N PHE A 170 11.59 -7.16 -2.90
CA PHE A 170 12.49 -6.18 -2.28
C PHE A 170 11.76 -4.90 -1.92
N HIS A 171 10.85 -4.43 -2.78
CA HIS A 171 10.02 -3.26 -2.54
C HIS A 171 9.22 -3.39 -1.24
N GLU A 172 8.42 -4.45 -1.10
CA GLU A 172 7.60 -4.69 0.09
C GLU A 172 8.44 -4.99 1.34
N SER A 173 9.55 -5.71 1.19
CA SER A 173 10.46 -6.00 2.30
C SER A 173 11.08 -4.73 2.86
N SER A 174 11.41 -3.75 2.01
CA SER A 174 11.97 -2.47 2.43
C SER A 174 10.98 -1.65 3.26
N HIS A 175 9.68 -1.68 2.90
CA HIS A 175 8.62 -1.09 3.72
C HIS A 175 8.55 -1.77 5.09
N ALA A 176 8.54 -3.11 5.14
CA ALA A 176 8.48 -3.85 6.39
C ALA A 176 9.63 -3.51 7.33
N VAL A 177 10.86 -3.45 6.80
CA VAL A 177 12.07 -3.09 7.54
C VAL A 177 11.96 -1.66 8.08
N THR A 178 11.59 -0.71 7.23
CA THR A 178 11.57 0.72 7.59
C THR A 178 10.46 1.04 8.58
N ILE A 179 9.27 0.46 8.41
CA ILE A 179 8.15 0.62 9.36
C ILE A 179 8.60 0.18 10.76
N GLN A 180 9.17 -1.02 10.89
CA GLN A 180 9.61 -1.55 12.18
C GLN A 180 10.79 -0.75 12.75
N ALA A 181 11.74 -0.33 11.91
CA ALA A 181 12.89 0.49 12.30
C ALA A 181 12.48 1.84 12.90
N ARG A 182 11.39 2.43 12.41
CA ARG A 182 10.87 3.74 12.85
C ARG A 182 9.83 3.65 13.97
N GLY A 183 9.60 2.45 14.51
CA GLY A 183 8.69 2.23 15.65
C GLY A 183 7.23 2.02 15.23
N GLY A 184 6.98 1.77 13.95
CA GLY A 184 5.71 1.24 13.47
C GLY A 184 5.64 -0.27 13.68
N HIS A 185 4.50 -0.86 13.37
CA HIS A 185 4.28 -2.30 13.47
C HIS A 185 3.78 -2.87 12.15
N VAL A 186 4.41 -3.94 11.68
CA VAL A 186 3.94 -4.71 10.52
C VAL A 186 3.12 -5.88 11.04
N PHE A 187 1.81 -5.88 10.77
CA PHE A 187 0.91 -6.91 11.27
C PHE A 187 0.93 -8.18 10.43
N GLU A 188 1.01 -8.02 9.12
CA GLU A 188 1.06 -9.14 8.19
C GLU A 188 1.82 -8.76 6.91
N THR A 189 2.42 -9.75 6.32
CA THR A 189 2.96 -9.71 4.96
C THR A 189 2.46 -10.92 4.20
N GLY A 190 2.55 -10.90 2.89
CA GLY A 190 2.11 -12.06 2.14
C GLY A 190 2.27 -11.90 0.64
N PHE A 191 1.75 -12.91 -0.03
CA PHE A 191 1.77 -13.02 -1.47
C PHE A 191 0.34 -13.22 -1.97
N PHE A 192 -0.04 -12.49 -3.01
CA PHE A 192 -1.35 -12.57 -3.62
C PHE A 192 -1.27 -12.48 -5.14
N LEU A 193 -2.31 -12.91 -5.81
CA LEU A 193 -2.50 -12.67 -7.24
C LEU A 193 -3.48 -11.53 -7.43
N MET A 194 -3.06 -10.53 -8.15
CA MET A 194 -3.90 -9.42 -8.60
C MET A 194 -4.06 -9.52 -10.11
N PHE A 195 -5.26 -9.85 -10.60
CA PHE A 195 -5.48 -10.13 -12.02
C PHE A 195 -4.51 -11.17 -12.60
N LEU A 196 -4.21 -12.24 -11.84
CA LEU A 196 -3.25 -13.29 -12.14
C LEU A 196 -1.77 -12.84 -12.13
N ILE A 197 -1.47 -11.59 -11.83
CA ILE A 197 -0.11 -11.10 -11.66
C ILE A 197 0.33 -11.35 -10.22
N PRO A 198 1.47 -12.03 -10.01
CA PRO A 198 2.01 -12.25 -8.68
C PRO A 198 2.44 -10.93 -8.04
N ALA A 199 2.02 -10.70 -6.81
CA ALA A 199 2.37 -9.50 -6.07
C ALA A 199 2.61 -9.82 -4.59
N PHE A 200 3.61 -9.20 -3.99
CA PHE A 200 3.78 -9.17 -2.56
C PHE A 200 2.98 -8.03 -1.93
N TYR A 201 2.76 -8.11 -0.66
CA TYR A 201 2.19 -7.00 0.10
C TYR A 201 2.70 -7.00 1.53
N VAL A 202 2.82 -5.81 2.07
CA VAL A 202 3.04 -5.54 3.49
C VAL A 202 1.88 -4.71 4.00
N ASP A 203 1.42 -5.03 5.19
CA ASP A 203 0.43 -4.21 5.85
C ASP A 203 1.05 -2.94 6.40
N ALA A 204 0.98 -1.90 5.61
CA ALA A 204 1.53 -0.58 5.91
C ALA A 204 0.68 0.25 6.90
N THR A 205 -0.40 -0.31 7.48
CA THR A 205 -1.25 0.44 8.42
C THR A 205 -0.49 0.89 9.67
N GLY A 206 0.57 0.17 10.04
CA GLY A 206 1.44 0.55 11.16
C GLY A 206 2.32 1.78 10.91
N ILE A 207 2.35 2.35 9.71
CA ILE A 207 3.03 3.63 9.45
C ILE A 207 2.41 4.75 10.27
N SER A 208 1.10 4.73 10.50
CA SER A 208 0.40 5.70 11.34
C SER A 208 0.90 5.73 12.79
N MET A 209 1.56 4.66 13.25
CA MET A 209 2.16 4.56 14.59
C MET A 209 3.51 5.26 14.68
N ILE A 210 4.15 5.57 13.56
CA ILE A 210 5.45 6.25 13.53
C ILE A 210 5.24 7.70 13.96
N ARG A 211 5.89 8.10 15.07
CA ARG A 211 5.67 9.42 15.68
C ARG A 211 6.13 10.58 14.81
N THR A 212 7.25 10.43 14.10
CA THR A 212 7.85 11.51 13.31
C THR A 212 7.34 11.52 11.89
N LYS A 213 6.99 12.69 11.36
CA LYS A 213 6.60 12.88 9.97
C LYS A 213 7.69 12.38 9.00
N LEU A 214 8.95 12.67 9.29
CA LEU A 214 10.09 12.21 8.49
C LEU A 214 10.18 10.68 8.47
N GLY A 215 9.96 10.01 9.62
CA GLY A 215 9.94 8.55 9.68
C GLY A 215 8.82 7.94 8.84
N ARG A 216 7.63 8.56 8.81
CA ARG A 216 6.52 8.11 7.94
C ARG A 216 6.83 8.30 6.46
N ILE A 217 7.40 9.46 6.09
CA ILE A 217 7.86 9.72 4.72
C ILE A 217 8.92 8.70 4.32
N GLN A 218 9.92 8.43 5.17
CA GLN A 218 10.94 7.44 4.90
C GLN A 218 10.33 6.04 4.71
N ALA A 219 9.34 5.67 5.54
CA ALA A 219 8.66 4.38 5.40
C ALA A 219 7.91 4.28 4.06
N TRP A 220 7.26 5.35 3.59
CA TRP A 220 6.62 5.39 2.27
C TRP A 220 7.61 5.42 1.10
N CYS A 221 8.78 6.04 1.27
CA CYS A 221 9.82 6.10 0.23
C CYS A 221 10.68 4.82 0.15
N ALA A 222 10.61 3.93 1.14
CA ALA A 222 11.53 2.79 1.24
C ALA A 222 11.48 1.89 -0.01
N GLY A 223 10.27 1.63 -0.55
CA GLY A 223 10.08 0.88 -1.79
C GLY A 223 10.79 1.53 -2.99
N LEU A 224 10.63 2.85 -3.15
CA LEU A 224 11.28 3.60 -4.23
C LEU A 224 12.81 3.61 -4.07
N CYS A 225 13.32 3.70 -2.83
CA CYS A 225 14.76 3.67 -2.57
C CYS A 225 15.38 2.34 -2.97
N ILE A 226 14.77 1.21 -2.62
CA ILE A 226 15.32 -0.11 -2.99
C ILE A 226 15.17 -0.37 -4.50
N GLN A 227 14.12 0.12 -5.14
CA GLN A 227 13.96 0.06 -6.59
C GLN A 227 15.07 0.83 -7.30
N ALA A 228 15.47 2.00 -6.82
CA ALA A 228 16.62 2.73 -7.38
C ALA A 228 17.93 1.93 -7.27
N VAL A 229 18.12 1.17 -6.19
CA VAL A 229 19.28 0.27 -6.05
C VAL A 229 19.21 -0.88 -7.05
N LEU A 230 18.05 -1.51 -7.22
CA LEU A 230 17.86 -2.59 -8.19
C LEU A 230 18.05 -2.08 -9.62
N LEU A 231 17.50 -0.92 -9.97
CA LEU A 231 17.70 -0.28 -11.27
C LEU A 231 19.18 -0.05 -11.55
N LEU A 232 19.93 0.45 -10.56
CA LEU A 232 21.38 0.64 -10.71
C LEU A 232 22.07 -0.69 -11.02
N VAL A 233 21.74 -1.77 -10.31
CA VAL A 233 22.32 -3.10 -10.58
C VAL A 233 22.01 -3.55 -12.00
N PHE A 234 20.77 -3.40 -12.47
CA PHE A 234 20.39 -3.78 -13.82
C PHE A 234 21.13 -2.92 -14.88
N LEU A 235 21.22 -1.61 -14.68
CA LEU A 235 21.96 -0.71 -15.58
C LEU A 235 23.46 -1.02 -15.61
N LEU A 236 24.06 -1.39 -14.49
CA LEU A 236 25.47 -1.81 -14.44
C LEU A 236 25.71 -3.11 -15.22
N VAL A 237 24.76 -4.02 -15.26
CA VAL A 237 24.84 -5.21 -16.12
C VAL A 237 24.80 -4.79 -17.60
N LEU A 238 23.88 -3.91 -17.96
CA LEU A 238 23.69 -3.46 -19.36
C LEU A 238 24.89 -2.69 -19.92
N VAL A 239 25.52 -1.86 -19.11
CA VAL A 239 26.60 -0.96 -19.55
C VAL A 239 27.97 -1.47 -19.16
N GLY A 240 28.09 -2.08 -17.97
CA GLY A 240 29.39 -2.43 -17.36
C GLY A 240 29.84 -3.87 -17.60
N ALA A 241 28.98 -4.75 -18.08
CA ALA A 241 29.29 -6.17 -18.27
C ALA A 241 29.07 -6.66 -19.71
N PRO A 242 29.77 -6.08 -20.72
CA PRO A 242 29.55 -6.43 -22.13
C PRO A 242 29.83 -7.91 -22.47
N ALA A 243 30.62 -8.61 -21.66
CA ALA A 243 30.89 -10.04 -21.80
C ALA A 243 29.87 -10.95 -21.08
N ALA A 244 28.85 -10.40 -20.46
CA ALA A 244 27.81 -11.18 -19.81
C ALA A 244 26.97 -11.96 -20.82
N PRO A 245 26.44 -13.15 -20.45
CA PRO A 245 25.58 -13.92 -21.34
C PRO A 245 24.35 -13.13 -21.82
N GLU A 246 23.90 -13.38 -23.04
CA GLU A 246 22.75 -12.68 -23.66
C GLU A 246 21.48 -12.76 -22.80
N TRP A 247 21.21 -13.92 -22.18
CA TRP A 247 20.05 -14.06 -21.30
C TRP A 247 20.08 -13.09 -20.12
N LEU A 248 21.29 -12.78 -19.59
CA LEU A 248 21.46 -11.86 -18.46
C LEU A 248 21.24 -10.40 -18.91
N HIS A 249 21.72 -10.04 -20.11
CA HIS A 249 21.42 -8.73 -20.71
C HIS A 249 19.91 -8.57 -20.97
N GLY A 250 19.28 -9.59 -21.56
CA GLY A 250 17.84 -9.60 -21.80
C GLY A 250 17.03 -9.48 -20.50
N PHE A 251 17.43 -10.21 -19.45
CA PHE A 251 16.81 -10.09 -18.14
C PHE A 251 17.00 -8.70 -17.53
N ALA A 252 18.23 -8.16 -17.55
CA ALA A 252 18.54 -6.85 -16.98
C ALA A 252 17.78 -5.72 -17.70
N LEU A 253 17.67 -5.80 -19.03
CA LEU A 253 16.89 -4.84 -19.82
C LEU A 253 15.41 -4.90 -19.45
N LEU A 254 14.82 -6.09 -19.47
CA LEU A 254 13.41 -6.29 -19.12
C LEU A 254 13.13 -5.85 -17.70
N ALA A 255 13.98 -6.24 -16.73
CA ALA A 255 13.85 -5.86 -15.34
C ALA A 255 13.97 -4.34 -15.14
N SER A 256 14.88 -3.67 -15.87
CA SER A 256 14.98 -2.20 -15.86
C SER A 256 13.69 -1.55 -16.36
N CYS A 257 13.11 -2.04 -17.46
CA CYS A 257 11.85 -1.50 -18.00
C CYS A 257 10.70 -1.70 -17.01
N VAL A 258 10.59 -2.88 -16.40
CA VAL A 258 9.57 -3.19 -15.39
C VAL A 258 9.74 -2.31 -14.16
N ASP A 259 10.97 -2.15 -13.66
CA ASP A 259 11.27 -1.36 -12.48
C ASP A 259 10.96 0.13 -12.69
N VAL A 260 11.40 0.69 -13.81
CA VAL A 260 11.07 2.08 -14.19
C VAL A 260 9.56 2.26 -14.30
N ALA A 261 8.83 1.33 -14.92
CA ALA A 261 7.37 1.41 -15.00
C ALA A 261 6.71 1.36 -13.61
N MET A 262 7.20 0.51 -12.70
CA MET A 262 6.73 0.44 -11.31
C MET A 262 7.05 1.72 -10.53
N VAL A 263 8.26 2.29 -10.68
CA VAL A 263 8.66 3.56 -10.05
C VAL A 263 7.77 4.70 -10.54
N LEU A 264 7.58 4.81 -11.86
CA LEU A 264 6.71 5.84 -12.44
C LEU A 264 5.27 5.71 -11.94
N ALA A 265 4.73 4.49 -11.90
CA ALA A 265 3.40 4.24 -11.34
C ALA A 265 3.31 4.65 -9.87
N ASN A 266 4.33 4.33 -9.06
CA ASN A 266 4.39 4.70 -7.66
C ASN A 266 4.54 6.22 -7.43
N LEU A 267 5.24 6.92 -8.33
CA LEU A 267 5.43 8.38 -8.26
C LEU A 267 4.17 9.17 -8.67
N ILE A 268 3.25 8.55 -9.42
CA ILE A 268 2.01 9.24 -9.81
C ILE A 268 1.15 9.52 -8.57
N PRO A 269 1.03 10.78 -8.15
CA PRO A 269 0.40 11.11 -6.86
C PRO A 269 -1.15 11.08 -6.92
N ILE A 270 -1.72 10.51 -7.96
CA ILE A 270 -3.17 10.40 -8.19
C ILE A 270 -3.65 8.98 -7.85
N ILE A 271 -2.77 8.00 -7.98
CA ILE A 271 -3.03 6.61 -7.59
C ILE A 271 -2.57 6.45 -6.14
N ARG A 272 -3.34 5.74 -5.31
CA ARG A 272 -3.04 5.53 -3.89
C ARG A 272 -1.89 4.53 -3.67
N LEU A 273 -0.77 4.82 -4.29
CA LEU A 273 0.51 4.16 -4.12
C LEU A 273 1.42 5.02 -3.22
N ASP A 274 2.67 4.65 -3.12
CA ASP A 274 3.60 5.26 -2.16
C ASP A 274 3.80 6.76 -2.38
N GLY A 275 3.99 7.20 -3.62
CA GLY A 275 4.15 8.63 -3.95
C GLY A 275 2.93 9.47 -3.55
N TYR A 276 1.72 8.94 -3.73
CA TYR A 276 0.52 9.59 -3.23
C TYR A 276 0.52 9.70 -1.70
N ARG A 277 0.97 8.65 -1.01
CA ARG A 277 1.06 8.65 0.46
C ARG A 277 2.10 9.63 0.97
N VAL A 278 3.28 9.69 0.33
CA VAL A 278 4.30 10.72 0.62
C VAL A 278 3.70 12.12 0.45
N PHE A 279 2.98 12.36 -0.65
CA PHE A 279 2.35 13.65 -0.89
C PHE A 279 1.29 14.00 0.16
N CYS A 280 0.45 13.05 0.56
CA CYS A 280 -0.51 13.23 1.65
C CYS A 280 0.18 13.60 2.97
N GLU A 281 1.28 12.93 3.31
CA GLU A 281 2.08 13.26 4.49
C GLU A 281 2.69 14.68 4.41
N LEU A 282 3.18 15.09 3.24
CA LEU A 282 3.73 16.44 3.03
C LEU A 282 2.67 17.51 3.25
N VAL A 283 1.48 17.31 2.72
CA VAL A 283 0.34 18.24 2.84
C VAL A 283 -0.32 18.17 4.24
N GLY A 284 -0.07 17.12 5.01
CA GLY A 284 -0.67 16.91 6.33
C GLY A 284 -2.14 16.49 6.27
N VAL A 285 -2.52 15.69 5.28
CA VAL A 285 -3.86 15.14 5.09
C VAL A 285 -3.75 13.62 4.92
N GLU A 286 -4.54 12.85 5.64
CA GLU A 286 -4.49 11.38 5.55
C GLU A 286 -4.85 10.85 4.16
N ASP A 287 -5.81 11.46 3.48
CA ASP A 287 -6.29 11.02 2.17
C ASP A 287 -6.94 12.18 1.40
N LEU A 288 -6.17 12.80 0.52
CA LEU A 288 -6.62 13.92 -0.31
C LEU A 288 -7.79 13.57 -1.22
N ILE A 289 -7.78 12.37 -1.79
CA ILE A 289 -8.86 11.98 -2.72
C ILE A 289 -10.17 11.76 -1.95
N ASN A 290 -10.15 11.24 -0.72
CA ASN A 290 -11.36 11.15 0.11
C ASN A 290 -11.88 12.52 0.52
N LEU A 291 -10.98 13.47 0.79
CA LEU A 291 -11.33 14.85 1.10
C LEU A 291 -11.89 15.59 -0.13
N GLY A 292 -11.41 15.25 -1.32
CA GLY A 292 -11.73 15.98 -2.54
C GLY A 292 -13.16 15.82 -3.03
N LEU A 293 -13.79 14.65 -2.87
CA LEU A 293 -15.14 14.43 -3.33
C LEU A 293 -16.18 15.31 -2.59
N PRO A 294 -16.15 15.44 -1.24
CA PRO A 294 -16.96 16.43 -0.53
C PRO A 294 -16.70 17.86 -0.99
N VAL A 295 -15.43 18.23 -1.25
CA VAL A 295 -15.07 19.56 -1.74
C VAL A 295 -15.73 19.85 -3.11
N LEU A 296 -15.62 18.91 -4.06
CA LEU A 296 -16.20 19.05 -5.41
C LEU A 296 -17.73 19.07 -5.39
N THR A 297 -18.35 18.38 -4.44
CA THR A 297 -19.81 18.31 -4.32
C THR A 297 -20.39 19.33 -3.34
N ASN A 298 -19.58 20.27 -2.86
CA ASN A 298 -19.95 21.31 -1.90
C ASN A 298 -20.61 20.75 -0.62
N ARG A 299 -20.15 19.59 -0.16
CA ARG A 299 -20.64 18.93 1.06
C ARG A 299 -19.78 19.31 2.26
N PRO A 300 -20.31 19.18 3.49
CA PRO A 300 -19.52 19.39 4.70
C PRO A 300 -18.27 18.53 4.71
N VAL A 301 -17.12 19.15 4.95
CA VAL A 301 -15.83 18.47 4.98
C VAL A 301 -15.47 18.18 6.44
N PRO A 302 -15.15 16.92 6.81
CA PRO A 302 -14.71 16.57 8.15
C PRO A 302 -13.43 17.34 8.52
N GLY A 303 -13.35 17.85 9.73
CA GLY A 303 -12.25 18.71 10.17
C GLY A 303 -12.36 20.12 9.60
N SER A 304 -11.32 20.91 9.77
CA SER A 304 -11.21 22.28 9.21
C SER A 304 -9.99 22.37 8.29
N PRO A 305 -10.03 21.76 7.09
CA PRO A 305 -8.90 21.78 6.18
C PRO A 305 -8.65 23.21 5.68
N SER A 306 -7.36 23.56 5.56
CA SER A 306 -6.94 24.84 5.02
C SER A 306 -7.41 25.02 3.56
N ALA A 307 -7.43 26.26 3.07
CA ALA A 307 -7.79 26.56 1.67
C ALA A 307 -6.91 25.78 0.68
N VAL A 308 -5.60 25.68 0.94
CA VAL A 308 -4.66 24.93 0.10
C VAL A 308 -5.00 23.44 0.09
N GLN A 309 -5.29 22.84 1.24
CA GLN A 309 -5.70 21.44 1.34
C GLN A 309 -7.01 21.17 0.57
N ARG A 310 -7.97 22.10 0.61
CA ARG A 310 -9.22 22.00 -0.16
C ARG A 310 -8.98 22.07 -1.67
N ILE A 311 -8.13 23.02 -2.13
CA ILE A 311 -7.80 23.16 -3.56
C ILE A 311 -7.09 21.89 -4.05
N LEU A 312 -6.08 21.42 -3.33
CA LEU A 312 -5.36 20.20 -3.67
C LEU A 312 -6.29 18.98 -3.68
N ALA A 313 -7.13 18.83 -2.66
CA ALA A 313 -8.08 17.72 -2.59
C ALA A 313 -9.09 17.74 -3.76
N GLY A 314 -9.63 18.90 -4.12
CA GLY A 314 -10.51 19.08 -5.28
C GLY A 314 -9.78 18.72 -6.58
N PHE A 315 -8.57 19.23 -6.77
CA PHE A 315 -7.73 18.92 -7.94
C PHE A 315 -7.50 17.41 -8.07
N PHE A 316 -7.03 16.75 -7.01
CA PHE A 316 -6.77 15.30 -7.03
C PHE A 316 -8.03 14.48 -7.30
N ALA A 317 -9.16 14.86 -6.75
CA ALA A 317 -10.43 14.19 -7.03
C ALA A 317 -10.84 14.38 -8.49
N ALA A 318 -10.76 15.61 -9.03
CA ALA A 318 -11.07 15.91 -10.42
C ALA A 318 -10.18 15.13 -11.39
N VAL A 319 -8.86 15.14 -11.17
CA VAL A 319 -7.93 14.39 -12.01
C VAL A 319 -8.18 12.89 -11.92
N THR A 320 -8.48 12.34 -10.73
CA THR A 320 -8.84 10.93 -10.60
C THR A 320 -10.09 10.56 -11.37
N ILE A 321 -11.11 11.43 -11.38
CA ILE A 321 -12.36 11.25 -12.15
C ILE A 321 -12.08 11.25 -13.66
N LEU A 322 -11.18 12.13 -14.13
CA LEU A 322 -10.83 12.22 -15.55
C LEU A 322 -9.86 11.09 -15.98
N LEU A 323 -8.91 10.72 -15.14
CA LEU A 323 -7.90 9.72 -15.46
C LEU A 323 -8.50 8.33 -15.72
N VAL A 324 -9.53 7.94 -14.97
CA VAL A 324 -10.15 6.60 -15.10
C VAL A 324 -10.73 6.38 -16.49
N PRO A 325 -11.59 7.28 -17.04
CA PRO A 325 -12.06 7.15 -18.42
C PRO A 325 -10.92 7.16 -19.44
N CYS A 326 -9.93 8.03 -19.28
CA CYS A 326 -8.78 8.08 -20.18
C CYS A 326 -8.01 6.75 -20.21
N LEU A 327 -7.76 6.13 -19.06
CA LEU A 327 -7.10 4.81 -18.98
C LEU A 327 -7.95 3.71 -19.62
N ILE A 328 -9.28 3.74 -19.45
CA ILE A 328 -10.19 2.78 -20.08
C ILE A 328 -10.18 2.96 -21.60
N ILE A 329 -10.30 4.19 -22.09
CA ILE A 329 -10.27 4.49 -23.53
C ILE A 329 -8.94 4.08 -24.13
N THR A 330 -7.81 4.41 -23.48
CA THR A 330 -6.47 4.02 -23.94
C THR A 330 -6.33 2.50 -23.97
N ALA A 331 -6.72 1.79 -22.93
CA ALA A 331 -6.69 0.33 -22.89
C ALA A 331 -7.56 -0.29 -24.01
N ALA A 332 -8.77 0.27 -24.22
CA ALA A 332 -9.65 -0.18 -25.30
C ALA A 332 -9.07 0.09 -26.70
N SER A 333 -8.40 1.24 -26.90
CA SER A 333 -7.74 1.59 -28.16
C SER A 333 -6.60 0.62 -28.51
N PHE A 334 -5.86 0.16 -27.51
CA PHE A 334 -4.82 -0.87 -27.69
C PHE A 334 -5.40 -2.28 -27.91
N ALA A 335 -6.61 -2.55 -27.41
CA ALA A 335 -7.23 -3.86 -27.53
C ALA A 335 -7.91 -4.10 -28.89
N LEU A 336 -8.43 -3.06 -29.53
CA LEU A 336 -9.34 -3.20 -30.67
C LEU A 336 -8.69 -3.31 -32.06
N PRO A 337 -7.58 -2.65 -32.43
CA PRO A 337 -6.98 -2.84 -33.74
C PRO A 337 -5.75 -3.73 -33.70
N GLY A 338 -5.82 -4.96 -34.20
CA GLY A 338 -4.66 -5.77 -34.52
C GLY A 338 -4.56 -7.18 -33.92
N TRP A 339 -5.65 -7.74 -33.48
CA TRP A 339 -5.68 -9.11 -32.90
C TRP A 339 -5.58 -10.24 -33.95
N THR A 340 -4.91 -10.01 -35.05
CA THR A 340 -4.75 -11.02 -36.09
C THR A 340 -3.28 -11.46 -36.19
N GLY A 341 -2.89 -12.39 -35.34
CA GLY A 341 -1.56 -13.04 -35.39
C GLY A 341 -0.76 -12.78 -34.10
N ILE A 342 -0.46 -13.86 -33.37
CA ILE A 342 0.17 -13.78 -32.05
C ILE A 342 1.68 -13.97 -32.15
N PRO A 343 2.49 -12.90 -32.12
CA PRO A 343 3.88 -12.92 -31.67
C PRO A 343 4.00 -12.44 -30.21
N LEU A 344 5.16 -12.62 -29.63
CA LEU A 344 5.48 -12.30 -28.22
C LEU A 344 5.22 -10.83 -27.81
N GLU A 345 5.27 -9.89 -28.77
CA GLU A 345 4.81 -8.49 -28.60
C GLU A 345 3.37 -8.42 -28.07
N THR A 346 2.54 -9.38 -28.48
CA THR A 346 1.14 -9.44 -28.08
C THR A 346 0.98 -9.81 -26.61
N LEU A 347 1.88 -10.62 -26.06
CA LEU A 347 1.84 -10.98 -24.63
C LEU A 347 2.19 -9.76 -23.77
N GLY A 348 3.22 -8.98 -24.15
CA GLY A 348 3.54 -7.70 -23.50
C GLY A 348 2.39 -6.69 -23.62
N ARG A 349 1.76 -6.60 -24.79
CA ARG A 349 0.57 -5.77 -25.02
C ARG A 349 -0.62 -6.26 -24.19
N ILE A 350 -0.89 -7.57 -24.13
CA ILE A 350 -1.95 -8.17 -23.29
C ILE A 350 -1.69 -7.85 -21.81
N MET A 351 -0.45 -8.02 -21.32
CA MET A 351 -0.10 -7.72 -19.95
C MET A 351 -0.26 -6.23 -19.65
N THR A 352 0.17 -5.35 -20.55
CA THR A 352 -0.02 -3.89 -20.41
C THR A 352 -1.51 -3.53 -20.37
N ILE A 353 -2.32 -4.14 -21.26
CA ILE A 353 -3.77 -3.96 -21.29
C ILE A 353 -4.43 -4.48 -20.00
N LEU A 354 -4.03 -5.66 -19.52
CA LEU A 354 -4.54 -6.23 -18.26
C LEU A 354 -4.18 -5.35 -17.07
N MET A 355 -2.96 -4.81 -17.03
CA MET A 355 -2.55 -3.87 -15.97
C MET A 355 -3.32 -2.54 -16.06
N ALA A 356 -3.45 -1.96 -17.25
CA ALA A 356 -4.16 -0.71 -17.46
C ALA A 356 -5.67 -0.86 -17.20
N THR A 357 -6.31 -1.88 -17.75
CA THR A 357 -7.73 -2.18 -17.49
C THR A 357 -7.97 -2.57 -16.03
N GLY A 358 -7.11 -3.37 -15.44
CA GLY A 358 -7.18 -3.72 -14.03
C GLY A 358 -7.09 -2.51 -13.12
N SER A 359 -6.15 -1.60 -13.39
CA SER A 359 -6.00 -0.34 -12.66
C SER A 359 -7.23 0.56 -12.85
N ALA A 360 -7.73 0.68 -14.08
CA ALA A 360 -8.93 1.46 -14.39
C ALA A 360 -10.18 0.91 -13.70
N VAL A 361 -10.40 -0.41 -13.74
CA VAL A 361 -11.51 -1.07 -13.03
C VAL A 361 -11.38 -0.89 -11.52
N MET A 362 -10.19 -0.99 -10.96
CA MET A 362 -9.94 -0.76 -9.53
C MET A 362 -10.29 0.68 -9.13
N LEU A 363 -9.85 1.67 -9.92
CA LEU A 363 -10.15 3.09 -9.69
C LEU A 363 -11.64 3.37 -9.83
N LEU A 364 -12.29 2.86 -10.88
CA LEU A 364 -13.72 3.01 -11.10
C LEU A 364 -14.55 2.41 -9.95
N THR A 365 -14.19 1.21 -9.53
CA THR A 365 -14.87 0.54 -8.40
C THR A 365 -14.68 1.33 -7.10
N GLN A 366 -13.49 1.85 -6.85
CA GLN A 366 -13.25 2.72 -5.70
C GLN A 366 -14.09 4.00 -5.77
N LEU A 367 -14.19 4.61 -6.94
CA LEU A 367 -15.02 5.80 -7.17
C LEU A 367 -16.49 5.51 -6.92
N VAL A 368 -17.04 4.46 -7.52
CA VAL A 368 -18.45 4.04 -7.34
C VAL A 368 -18.76 3.73 -5.88
N LEU A 369 -17.87 3.02 -5.19
CA LEU A 369 -18.05 2.71 -3.77
C LEU A 369 -18.04 3.97 -2.89
N ARG A 370 -17.29 5.01 -3.28
CA ARG A 370 -17.26 6.30 -2.58
C ARG A 370 -18.53 7.10 -2.80
N ILE A 371 -18.98 7.19 -4.05
CA ILE A 371 -20.24 7.86 -4.40
C ILE A 371 -21.39 7.22 -3.63
N ARG A 372 -21.46 5.88 -3.61
CA ARG A 372 -22.48 5.15 -2.84
C ARG A 372 -22.37 5.35 -1.33
N ARG A 373 -21.17 5.51 -0.76
CA ARG A 373 -21.01 5.83 0.67
C ARG A 373 -21.42 7.26 0.97
N ALA A 374 -21.06 8.21 0.10
CA ALA A 374 -21.43 9.60 0.24
C ALA A 374 -22.97 9.81 0.18
N SER A 375 -23.68 9.04 -0.68
CA SER A 375 -25.15 9.09 -0.78
C SER A 375 -25.90 8.39 0.35
N ARG A 376 -25.24 7.57 1.17
CA ARG A 376 -25.85 6.90 2.34
C ARG A 376 -25.73 7.70 3.64
N HIS A 377 -24.90 8.73 3.66
CA HIS A 377 -24.68 9.63 4.80
C HIS A 377 -25.25 11.02 4.56
N ALA A 378 -25.93 11.23 3.42
CA ALA A 378 -26.78 12.37 3.10
C ALA A 378 -28.25 11.98 3.29
#